data_40e39346c715d3d98d3ef436bc0ee35f
#
_entry.id   40e39346c715d3d98d3ef436bc0ee35f
#
_cell.length_a   1.000
_cell.length_b   1.000
_cell.length_c   1.000
_cell.angle_alpha   90.00
_cell.angle_beta   90.00
_cell.angle_gamma   90.00
#
_symmetry.space_group_name_H-M   'P 1'
#
loop_
_entity.id
_entity.type
_entity.pdbx_description
1 polymer ?
#
loop_
_entity_poly.entity_id
_entity_poly.type
_entity_poly.pdbx_seq_one_letter_code
_entity_poly.pdbx_strand_id
1 'polypeptide(L)'
;MAEPGGLWSSMCNVPRFDDVEASDDDVVAPGLIPRAVTAGELVFSDGATQVFEADGGTTYVEGGRPTRGEWYVDEEGHFGSFWPPNFRASYDLRWLVEDGAIVGLRFTELGRGSRSEGRYRG
;
A
#
# COMPACT_ATOMS: atom_id res chain seq x y z
N MET A 1 -26.32 -14.67 16.58
CA MET A 1 -25.97 -14.82 16.05
C MET A 1 -25.73 -14.84 15.40
N ALA A 2 -25.69 -14.67 15.56
CA ALA A 2 -25.26 -14.65 14.77
C ALA A 2 -25.08 -14.61 14.28
N GLU A 3 -24.89 -14.47 14.32
CA GLU A 3 -24.51 -14.52 13.76
C GLU A 3 -23.99 -14.76 13.52
N PRO A 4 -23.95 -14.87 13.81
CA PRO A 4 -23.28 -15.12 13.40
C PRO A 4 -22.94 -15.42 12.63
N GLY A 5 -22.97 -15.27 12.76
CA GLY A 5 -22.58 -15.77 11.90
C GLY A 5 -22.44 -15.24 10.86
N GLY A 6 -23.03 -15.36 10.46
CA GLY A 6 -22.88 -14.86 9.32
C GLY A 6 -21.97 -13.87 9.32
N LEU A 7 -21.70 -13.51 10.23
CA LEU A 7 -20.82 -12.65 10.21
C LEU A 7 -19.60 -13.16 10.08
N TRP A 8 -19.36 -14.30 10.30
CA TRP A 8 -18.20 -14.86 10.32
C TRP A 8 -17.70 -15.16 9.08
N SER A 9 -18.37 -15.70 8.22
CA SER A 9 -17.90 -15.92 6.92
C SER A 9 -17.49 -14.64 6.38
N SER A 10 -18.11 -13.64 6.84
CA SER A 10 -17.71 -12.40 6.34
C SER A 10 -16.46 -11.95 6.99
N MET A 11 -15.94 -12.65 7.96
CA MET A 11 -14.71 -12.23 8.49
C MET A 11 -13.64 -12.32 7.47
N CYS A 12 -13.72 -13.27 6.56
CA CYS A 12 -12.74 -13.37 5.52
C CYS A 12 -12.84 -12.19 4.56
N ASN A 13 -13.97 -11.49 4.60
CA ASN A 13 -14.20 -10.40 3.68
C ASN A 13 -14.32 -9.05 4.35
N VAL A 14 -13.90 -8.96 5.60
CA VAL A 14 -13.93 -7.69 6.31
C VAL A 14 -12.99 -6.72 5.58
N PRO A 15 -13.48 -5.55 5.20
CA PRO A 15 -12.63 -4.58 4.53
C PRO A 15 -11.50 -4.13 5.43
N ARG A 16 -10.31 -3.99 4.86
CA ARG A 16 -9.14 -3.56 5.60
C ARG A 16 -9.28 -2.17 6.17
N PHE A 17 -10.09 -1.36 5.51
CA PHE A 17 -10.20 0.05 5.85
C PHE A 17 -11.65 0.48 5.97
N ASP A 18 -12.47 -0.33 6.64
CA ASP A 18 -13.88 0.01 6.78
C ASP A 18 -14.09 1.24 7.67
N ASP A 19 -13.06 1.63 8.42
CA ASP A 19 -13.09 2.83 9.24
C ASP A 19 -12.48 4.05 8.54
N VAL A 20 -12.06 3.90 7.28
CA VAL A 20 -11.46 5.00 6.53
C VAL A 20 -12.37 5.39 5.39
N GLU A 21 -12.73 6.66 5.33
CA GLU A 21 -13.52 7.16 4.22
C GLU A 21 -12.60 7.84 3.24
N ALA A 22 -12.60 7.37 2.01
CA ALA A 22 -11.76 7.95 0.98
C ALA A 22 -12.42 7.79 -0.37
N SER A 23 -12.18 8.77 -1.23
CA SER A 23 -12.54 8.68 -2.64
C SER A 23 -11.29 8.35 -3.43
N ASP A 24 -11.47 7.87 -4.64
CA ASP A 24 -10.31 7.54 -5.47
C ASP A 24 -9.40 8.76 -5.63
N ASP A 25 -8.12 8.51 -5.49
CA ASP A 25 -7.09 9.53 -5.63
C ASP A 25 -6.99 10.51 -4.45
N ASP A 26 -7.70 10.25 -3.35
CA ASP A 26 -7.51 11.04 -2.13
C ASP A 26 -6.13 10.75 -1.56
N VAL A 27 -5.47 11.78 -1.03
CA VAL A 27 -4.16 11.63 -0.42
C VAL A 27 -4.29 10.77 0.85
N VAL A 28 -3.37 9.85 1.02
CA VAL A 28 -3.30 9.07 2.26
C VAL A 28 -2.68 9.96 3.33
N ALA A 29 -3.41 10.20 4.42
CA ALA A 29 -2.90 11.02 5.50
C ALA A 29 -1.59 10.44 6.03
N PRO A 30 -0.60 11.28 6.37
CA PRO A 30 0.68 10.76 6.83
C PRO A 30 0.59 9.75 7.96
N GLY A 31 -0.31 9.96 8.90
CA GLY A 31 -0.47 9.03 10.01
C GLY A 31 -1.05 7.69 9.60
N LEU A 32 -1.65 7.60 8.40
CA LEU A 32 -2.20 6.35 7.90
C LEU A 32 -1.26 5.62 6.96
N ILE A 33 -0.15 6.25 6.57
CA ILE A 33 0.76 5.62 5.61
C ILE A 33 1.28 4.26 6.11
N PRO A 34 1.74 4.14 7.37
CA PRO A 34 2.21 2.84 7.81
C PRO A 34 1.13 1.77 7.72
N ARG A 35 -0.10 2.10 8.12
CA ARG A 35 -1.20 1.14 8.04
C ARG A 35 -1.52 0.80 6.60
N ALA A 36 -1.51 1.80 5.73
CA ALA A 36 -1.86 1.60 4.33
C ALA A 36 -0.88 0.64 3.63
N VAL A 37 0.42 0.81 3.86
CA VAL A 37 1.40 -0.01 3.14
C VAL A 37 1.55 -1.40 3.76
N THR A 38 1.27 -1.56 5.06
CA THR A 38 1.40 -2.87 5.69
C THR A 38 0.12 -3.68 5.68
N ALA A 39 -0.95 -3.16 5.07
CA ALA A 39 -2.25 -3.83 5.11
C ALA A 39 -2.29 -5.13 4.31
N GLY A 40 -1.39 -5.31 3.37
CA GLY A 40 -1.34 -6.54 2.59
C GLY A 40 -0.33 -6.43 1.48
N GLU A 41 -0.08 -7.55 0.80
CA GLU A 41 0.81 -7.57 -0.34
C GLU A 41 0.17 -6.78 -1.49
N LEU A 42 0.96 -5.94 -2.14
CA LEU A 42 0.48 -5.19 -3.29
C LEU A 42 0.90 -5.88 -4.58
N VAL A 43 -0.02 -5.96 -5.52
CA VAL A 43 0.24 -6.51 -6.84
C VAL A 43 0.12 -5.36 -7.84
N PHE A 44 1.21 -5.08 -8.54
CA PHE A 44 1.25 -3.98 -9.51
C PHE A 44 0.77 -4.45 -10.87
N SER A 45 0.42 -3.50 -11.73
CA SER A 45 -0.20 -3.83 -13.03
C SER A 45 0.73 -4.62 -13.94
N ASP A 46 2.04 -4.55 -13.74
CA ASP A 46 2.99 -5.32 -14.55
C ASP A 46 3.28 -6.70 -13.95
N GLY A 47 2.56 -7.08 -12.89
CA GLY A 47 2.75 -8.38 -12.25
C GLY A 47 3.75 -8.40 -11.12
N ALA A 48 4.49 -7.32 -10.91
CA ALA A 48 5.40 -7.25 -9.77
C ALA A 48 4.60 -7.19 -8.47
N THR A 49 5.21 -7.62 -7.38
CA THR A 49 4.57 -7.58 -6.07
C THR A 49 5.47 -6.90 -5.06
N GLN A 50 4.89 -6.39 -3.99
CA GLN A 50 5.67 -5.77 -2.93
C GLN A 50 5.00 -5.97 -1.60
N VAL A 51 5.81 -6.31 -0.60
CA VAL A 51 5.36 -6.49 0.77
C VAL A 51 6.08 -5.46 1.63
N PHE A 52 5.36 -4.82 2.53
CA PHE A 52 5.92 -3.83 3.44
C PHE A 52 5.76 -4.36 4.85
N GLU A 53 6.83 -4.41 5.60
CA GLU A 53 6.83 -4.94 6.97
C GLU A 53 6.79 -3.79 7.97
N ALA A 54 6.15 -4.03 9.09
CA ALA A 54 5.96 -2.99 10.09
C ALA A 54 7.28 -2.44 10.64
N ASP A 55 8.36 -3.21 10.56
CA ASP A 55 9.64 -2.79 11.05
C ASP A 55 10.41 -1.88 10.08
N GLY A 56 9.81 -1.56 8.94
CA GLY A 56 10.44 -0.69 7.95
C GLY A 56 11.11 -1.42 6.80
N GLY A 57 11.02 -2.75 6.77
CA GLY A 57 11.56 -3.50 5.64
C GLY A 57 10.55 -3.61 4.52
N THR A 58 11.03 -3.85 3.32
CA THR A 58 10.16 -4.10 2.18
C THR A 58 10.86 -5.05 1.21
N THR A 59 10.06 -5.88 0.55
CA THR A 59 10.56 -6.78 -0.48
C THR A 59 9.76 -6.55 -1.75
N TYR A 60 10.46 -6.20 -2.81
CA TYR A 60 9.87 -6.00 -4.13
C TYR A 60 10.27 -7.17 -5.00
N VAL A 61 9.31 -7.81 -5.65
CA VAL A 61 9.58 -8.98 -6.48
C VAL A 61 9.17 -8.67 -7.91
N GLU A 62 10.11 -8.77 -8.82
CA GLU A 62 9.84 -8.54 -10.23
C GLU A 62 10.47 -9.68 -11.01
N GLY A 63 9.66 -10.35 -11.83
CA GLY A 63 10.16 -11.47 -12.63
C GLY A 63 10.74 -12.59 -11.78
N GLY A 64 10.18 -12.80 -10.59
CA GLY A 64 10.66 -13.82 -9.66
C GLY A 64 11.92 -13.42 -8.90
N ARG A 65 12.40 -12.19 -9.04
CA ARG A 65 13.62 -11.75 -8.38
C ARG A 65 13.30 -10.79 -7.24
N PRO A 66 13.57 -11.19 -5.99
CA PRO A 66 13.30 -10.31 -4.85
C PRO A 66 14.40 -9.29 -4.66
N THR A 67 14.01 -8.09 -4.28
CA THR A 67 14.94 -7.02 -3.90
C THR A 67 14.50 -6.50 -2.56
N ARG A 68 15.44 -6.40 -1.62
CA ARG A 68 15.13 -5.90 -0.27
C ARG A 68 15.47 -4.42 -0.19
N GLY A 69 14.60 -3.69 0.51
CA GLY A 69 14.83 -2.28 0.77
C GLY A 69 14.18 -1.87 2.07
N GLU A 70 14.02 -0.58 2.25
CA GLU A 70 13.42 -0.01 3.45
C GLU A 70 12.41 1.04 3.04
N TRP A 71 11.40 1.22 3.90
CA TRP A 71 10.41 2.27 3.69
C TRP A 71 10.28 3.10 4.96
N TYR A 72 9.81 4.33 4.80
CA TYR A 72 9.64 5.24 5.93
C TYR A 72 8.67 6.35 5.55
N VAL A 73 8.28 7.13 6.53
CA VAL A 73 7.52 8.37 6.30
C VAL A 73 8.48 9.50 6.64
N ASP A 74 8.67 10.42 5.70
CA ASP A 74 9.65 11.49 5.92
C ASP A 74 9.04 12.65 6.74
N GLU A 75 9.86 13.66 7.01
CA GLU A 75 9.44 14.78 7.84
C GLU A 75 8.32 15.59 7.22
N GLU A 76 8.16 15.50 5.91
CA GLU A 76 7.10 16.22 5.22
C GLU A 76 5.83 15.38 5.07
N GLY A 77 5.84 14.16 5.60
CA GLY A 77 4.67 13.31 5.55
C GLY A 77 4.53 12.50 4.28
N HIS A 78 5.61 12.38 3.49
CA HIS A 78 5.58 11.58 2.27
C HIS A 78 6.09 10.17 2.54
N PHE A 79 5.59 9.23 1.75
CA PHE A 79 6.13 7.88 1.76
C PHE A 79 7.49 7.89 1.10
N GLY A 80 8.49 7.25 1.71
CA GLY A 80 9.81 7.18 1.14
C GLY A 80 10.33 5.76 1.12
N SER A 81 11.27 5.49 0.23
CA SER A 81 11.91 4.19 0.16
C SER A 81 13.41 4.36 -0.02
N PHE A 82 14.15 3.39 0.48
CA PHE A 82 15.59 3.34 0.33
C PHE A 82 15.97 1.96 -0.20
N TRP A 83 16.73 1.95 -1.28
CA TRP A 83 17.21 0.72 -1.91
C TRP A 83 18.71 0.74 -1.90
N PRO A 84 19.35 -0.16 -1.14
CA PRO A 84 20.80 -0.17 -1.09
C PRO A 84 21.42 -0.34 -2.47
N PRO A 85 22.60 0.23 -2.71
CA PRO A 85 23.41 0.90 -1.70
C PRO A 85 23.06 2.37 -1.48
N ASN A 86 22.38 3.05 -2.42
CA ASN A 86 22.24 4.49 -2.27
C ASN A 86 21.04 5.11 -2.98
N PHE A 87 20.03 4.34 -3.35
CA PHE A 87 18.88 4.92 -4.06
C PHE A 87 17.76 5.25 -3.08
N ARG A 88 17.35 6.50 -3.04
CA ARG A 88 16.20 6.93 -2.27
C ARG A 88 15.18 7.58 -3.18
N ALA A 89 13.91 7.37 -2.84
CA ALA A 89 12.82 8.00 -3.57
C ALA A 89 11.72 8.37 -2.60
N SER A 90 11.03 9.46 -2.88
CA SER A 90 9.86 9.89 -2.11
C SER A 90 8.66 9.89 -3.03
N TYR A 91 7.50 9.63 -2.47
CA TYR A 91 6.29 9.43 -3.26
C TYR A 91 5.12 10.16 -2.64
N ASP A 92 4.27 10.66 -3.53
CA ASP A 92 2.92 11.06 -3.18
C ASP A 92 2.09 9.79 -3.14
N LEU A 93 1.45 9.50 -2.01
CA LEU A 93 0.70 8.26 -1.85
C LEU A 93 -0.79 8.57 -1.79
N ARG A 94 -1.55 7.92 -2.64
CA ARG A 94 -2.99 8.14 -2.71
C ARG A 94 -3.75 6.83 -2.67
N TRP A 95 -4.99 6.90 -2.22
CA TRP A 95 -5.85 5.73 -2.15
C TRP A 95 -6.34 5.36 -3.54
N LEU A 96 -6.35 4.08 -3.83
CA LEU A 96 -6.98 3.55 -5.03
C LEU A 96 -8.32 2.98 -4.59
N VAL A 97 -9.41 3.56 -5.07
CA VAL A 97 -10.75 3.20 -4.64
C VAL A 97 -11.57 2.78 -5.85
N GLU A 98 -12.24 1.63 -5.74
CA GLU A 98 -13.11 1.11 -6.79
C GLU A 98 -14.42 0.69 -6.15
N ASP A 99 -15.53 1.10 -6.73
CA ASP A 99 -16.87 0.76 -6.24
C ASP A 99 -17.03 1.08 -4.75
N GLY A 100 -16.49 2.19 -4.33
CA GLY A 100 -16.63 2.66 -2.96
C GLY A 100 -15.72 1.96 -1.95
N ALA A 101 -14.83 1.08 -2.41
CA ALA A 101 -13.95 0.35 -1.52
C ALA A 101 -12.49 0.64 -1.84
N ILE A 102 -11.67 0.78 -0.81
CA ILE A 102 -10.23 0.94 -0.98
C ILE A 102 -9.68 -0.40 -1.42
N VAL A 103 -9.06 -0.44 -2.60
CA VAL A 103 -8.53 -1.68 -3.16
C VAL A 103 -7.02 -1.67 -3.31
N GLY A 104 -6.38 -0.52 -3.10
CA GLY A 104 -4.93 -0.45 -3.25
C GLY A 104 -4.42 0.95 -3.05
N LEU A 105 -3.23 1.17 -3.58
CA LEU A 105 -2.50 2.43 -3.42
C LEU A 105 -1.93 2.88 -4.74
N ARG A 106 -1.85 4.20 -4.90
CA ARG A 106 -1.25 4.83 -6.08
C ARG A 106 -0.03 5.59 -5.61
N PHE A 107 1.14 5.25 -6.17
CA PHE A 107 2.40 5.88 -5.82
C PHE A 107 2.84 6.76 -6.98
N THR A 108 3.12 8.03 -6.72
CA THR A 108 3.67 8.91 -7.74
C THR A 108 5.00 9.43 -7.22
N GLU A 109 6.08 9.10 -7.91
CA GLU A 109 7.42 9.49 -7.47
C GLU A 109 7.58 11.00 -7.60
N LEU A 110 7.99 11.64 -6.52
CA LEU A 110 8.21 13.08 -6.54
C LEU A 110 9.47 13.38 -7.33
N GLY A 111 9.39 14.38 -8.15
CA GLY A 111 10.50 14.76 -9.00
C GLY A 111 10.40 14.19 -10.42
N ARG A 112 10.18 12.88 -10.54
CA ARG A 112 10.09 12.27 -11.87
C ARG A 112 8.68 12.10 -12.37
N GLY A 113 7.74 11.99 -11.45
CA GLY A 113 6.34 11.80 -11.81
C GLY A 113 5.97 10.39 -12.23
N SER A 114 6.88 9.42 -12.05
CA SER A 114 6.56 8.02 -12.34
C SER A 114 5.43 7.55 -11.46
N ARG A 115 4.47 6.84 -12.03
CA ARG A 115 3.28 6.42 -11.29
C ARG A 115 3.15 4.90 -11.32
N SER A 116 2.81 4.32 -10.18
CA SER A 116 2.55 2.90 -10.06
C SER A 116 1.29 2.70 -9.25
N GLU A 117 0.49 1.72 -9.64
CA GLU A 117 -0.72 1.37 -8.90
C GLU A 117 -0.63 -0.07 -8.47
N GLY A 118 -0.80 -0.31 -7.17
CA GLY A 118 -0.79 -1.64 -6.61
C GLY A 118 -2.11 -1.95 -5.93
N ARG A 119 -2.63 -3.15 -6.17
CA ARG A 119 -3.86 -3.60 -5.52
C ARG A 119 -3.51 -4.63 -4.48
N TYR A 120 -4.20 -4.59 -3.35
CA TYR A 120 -4.00 -5.56 -2.29
C TYR A 120 -4.41 -6.94 -2.79
N ARG A 121 -3.54 -7.91 -2.52
CA ARG A 121 -3.82 -9.29 -2.90
C ARG A 121 -4.87 -9.87 -1.96
N GLY A 122 -5.76 -10.60 -2.49
CA GLY A 122 -6.78 -11.29 -1.73
C GLY A 122 -7.97 -10.49 -1.46
#